data_323012ac5da62f444f21b40a451722ca
#
_entry.id   323012ac5da62f444f21b40a451722ca
#
_cell.length_a   1.000
_cell.length_b   1.000
_cell.length_c   1.000
_cell.angle_alpha   90.00
_cell.angle_beta   90.00
_cell.angle_gamma   90.00
#
_symmetry.space_group_name_H-M   'P 1'
#
loop_
_entity.id
_entity.type
_entity.pdbx_description
1 polymer ?
#
loop_
_entity_poly.entity_id
_entity_poly.type
_entity_poly.pdbx_seq_one_letter_code
_entity_poly.pdbx_strand_id
1 'polypeptide(L)'
;MNRSLPTVGLALAGLLYVSILATDSPDPNRLGGSVWSVDLIRTLPGMQDEYLASIEDNWAGARELAHDRGAVITYRALAADPDSERGWDVILMTEYADSATWARREEIFEEIFAAPEFVRVQPASPSSELREFVTPGVVMRGVIDGEAP
;
A
#
# COMPACT_ATOMS: atom_id res chain seq x y z
N MET A 1 -32.37 21.34 -73.44
CA MET A 1 -31.37 20.32 -73.07
C MET A 1 -30.38 20.99 -72.16
N ASN A 2 -30.60 20.90 -70.84
CA ASN A 2 -29.70 21.41 -69.80
C ASN A 2 -29.27 20.27 -68.90
N ARG A 3 -27.99 19.95 -68.94
CA ARG A 3 -27.38 18.95 -68.05
C ARG A 3 -26.82 19.67 -66.82
N SER A 4 -27.43 19.43 -65.69
CA SER A 4 -26.94 19.85 -64.39
C SER A 4 -25.91 18.84 -63.90
N LEU A 5 -24.72 19.31 -63.55
CA LEU A 5 -23.65 18.52 -62.89
C LEU A 5 -23.89 18.51 -61.36
N PRO A 6 -23.70 17.40 -60.70
CA PRO A 6 -23.77 17.37 -59.22
C PRO A 6 -22.48 17.85 -58.60
N THR A 7 -22.64 18.75 -57.65
CA THR A 7 -21.57 19.28 -56.78
C THR A 7 -21.20 18.18 -55.76
N VAL A 8 -19.96 17.72 -55.80
CA VAL A 8 -19.40 16.80 -54.80
C VAL A 8 -18.99 17.65 -53.58
N GLY A 9 -19.73 17.48 -52.51
CA GLY A 9 -19.38 18.05 -51.21
C GLY A 9 -18.27 17.25 -50.55
N LEU A 10 -17.12 17.89 -50.38
CA LEU A 10 -15.98 17.33 -49.64
C LEU A 10 -16.25 17.49 -48.15
N ALA A 11 -16.61 16.42 -47.45
CA ALA A 11 -16.72 16.39 -46.00
C ALA A 11 -15.33 16.26 -45.39
N LEU A 12 -14.81 17.34 -44.78
CA LEU A 12 -13.63 17.30 -43.92
C LEU A 12 -14.02 16.59 -42.62
N ALA A 13 -13.59 15.35 -42.46
CA ALA A 13 -13.62 14.66 -41.19
C ALA A 13 -12.46 15.21 -40.31
N GLY A 14 -12.81 16.10 -39.39
CA GLY A 14 -11.89 16.57 -38.37
C GLY A 14 -11.54 15.42 -37.40
N LEU A 15 -10.33 14.89 -37.46
CA LEU A 15 -9.77 14.03 -36.44
C LEU A 15 -9.52 14.86 -35.18
N LEU A 16 -10.40 14.71 -34.19
CA LEU A 16 -10.15 15.16 -32.82
C LEU A 16 -9.06 14.26 -32.22
N TYR A 17 -7.84 14.75 -32.21
CA TYR A 17 -6.75 14.18 -31.41
C TYR A 17 -7.07 14.50 -29.96
N VAL A 18 -7.65 13.53 -29.23
CA VAL A 18 -7.70 13.55 -27.78
C VAL A 18 -6.29 13.21 -27.29
N SER A 19 -5.51 14.25 -26.99
CA SER A 19 -4.29 14.08 -26.23
C SER A 19 -4.68 13.62 -24.82
N ILE A 20 -4.63 12.31 -24.59
CA ILE A 20 -4.63 11.77 -23.25
C ILE A 20 -3.32 12.30 -22.63
N LEU A 21 -3.45 13.33 -21.79
CA LEU A 21 -2.38 13.68 -20.87
C LEU A 21 -2.16 12.43 -20.00
N ALA A 22 -1.14 11.64 -20.37
CA ALA A 22 -0.59 10.65 -19.48
C ALA A 22 -0.23 11.43 -18.21
N THR A 23 -1.04 11.26 -17.18
CA THR A 23 -0.62 11.66 -15.82
C THR A 23 0.66 10.89 -15.58
N ASP A 24 1.77 11.62 -15.61
CA ASP A 24 3.10 11.13 -15.29
C ASP A 24 3.00 10.60 -13.85
N SER A 25 2.67 9.32 -13.72
CA SER A 25 2.77 8.65 -12.44
C SER A 25 4.25 8.76 -12.08
N PRO A 26 4.59 9.35 -10.92
CA PRO A 26 5.98 9.52 -10.55
C PRO A 26 6.67 8.17 -10.67
N ASP A 27 7.68 8.10 -11.55
CA ASP A 27 8.48 6.89 -11.76
C ASP A 27 8.97 6.39 -10.40
N PRO A 28 8.49 5.23 -9.93
CA PRO A 28 8.88 4.69 -8.64
C PRO A 28 10.38 4.41 -8.54
N ASN A 29 11.07 4.28 -9.68
CA ASN A 29 12.52 4.06 -9.79
C ASN A 29 13.36 5.34 -9.80
N ARG A 30 12.77 6.51 -9.73
CA ARG A 30 13.50 7.78 -9.88
C ARG A 30 14.49 8.08 -8.75
N LEU A 31 14.35 7.37 -7.63
CA LEU A 31 15.27 7.43 -6.48
C LEU A 31 15.46 5.98 -6.01
N GLY A 32 16.28 5.20 -6.71
CA GLY A 32 16.55 3.80 -6.40
C GLY A 32 16.80 3.57 -4.91
N GLY A 33 15.77 3.21 -4.18
CA GLY A 33 15.79 3.01 -2.73
C GLY A 33 14.58 2.22 -2.26
N SER A 34 14.63 1.83 -1.00
CA SER A 34 13.54 1.14 -0.32
C SER A 34 12.25 1.97 -0.27
N VAL A 35 11.13 1.30 -0.11
CA VAL A 35 9.81 1.90 -0.06
C VAL A 35 9.14 1.50 1.24
N TRP A 36 8.64 2.49 1.98
CA TRP A 36 7.87 2.28 3.19
C TRP A 36 6.37 2.27 2.92
N SER A 37 5.65 1.28 3.42
CA SER A 37 4.21 1.32 3.58
C SER A 37 3.89 1.64 5.03
N VAL A 38 3.01 2.61 5.25
CA VAL A 38 2.62 3.09 6.59
C VAL A 38 1.12 3.04 6.73
N ASP A 39 0.63 2.33 7.73
CA ASP A 39 -0.77 2.27 8.12
C ASP A 39 -0.97 3.03 9.42
N LEU A 40 -1.89 3.99 9.45
CA LEU A 40 -2.37 4.64 10.67
C LEU A 40 -3.67 3.98 11.11
N ILE A 41 -3.68 3.51 12.33
CA ILE A 41 -4.76 2.70 12.89
C ILE A 41 -5.28 3.35 14.16
N ARG A 42 -6.60 3.31 14.33
CA ARG A 42 -7.28 3.59 15.58
C ARG A 42 -7.80 2.29 16.15
N THR A 43 -7.40 1.94 17.35
CA THR A 43 -8.01 0.84 18.07
C THR A 43 -9.38 1.26 18.62
N LEU A 44 -10.33 0.32 18.67
CA LEU A 44 -11.62 0.57 19.29
C LEU A 44 -11.44 0.69 20.82
N PRO A 45 -12.34 1.37 21.52
CA PRO A 45 -12.21 1.59 22.97
C PRO A 45 -11.99 0.29 23.74
N GLY A 46 -10.88 0.19 24.45
CA GLY A 46 -10.50 -0.98 25.26
C GLY A 46 -9.93 -2.18 24.46
N MET A 47 -9.76 -2.06 23.13
CA MET A 47 -9.31 -3.17 22.28
C MET A 47 -7.82 -3.09 21.91
N GLN A 48 -7.07 -2.11 22.40
CA GLN A 48 -5.67 -1.93 22.02
C GLN A 48 -4.80 -3.14 22.36
N ASP A 49 -4.89 -3.66 23.58
CA ASP A 49 -4.06 -4.79 24.01
C ASP A 49 -4.34 -6.05 23.18
N GLU A 50 -5.62 -6.35 22.90
CA GLU A 50 -5.99 -7.51 22.06
C GLU A 50 -5.54 -7.29 20.61
N TYR A 51 -5.64 -6.07 20.09
CA TYR A 51 -5.15 -5.75 18.77
C TYR A 51 -3.63 -5.90 18.68
N LEU A 52 -2.87 -5.38 19.66
CA LEU A 52 -1.40 -5.49 19.68
C LEU A 52 -0.96 -6.96 19.75
N ALA A 53 -1.60 -7.80 20.58
CA ALA A 53 -1.34 -9.23 20.58
C ALA A 53 -1.61 -9.88 19.22
N SER A 54 -2.73 -9.53 18.57
CA SER A 54 -3.06 -10.05 17.22
C SER A 54 -2.04 -9.67 16.15
N ILE A 55 -1.48 -8.46 16.19
CA ILE A 55 -0.44 -8.05 15.23
C ILE A 55 0.92 -8.68 15.54
N GLU A 56 1.25 -8.93 16.79
CA GLU A 56 2.47 -9.66 17.17
C GLU A 56 2.42 -11.08 16.58
N ASP A 57 1.33 -11.79 16.78
CA ASP A 57 1.17 -13.17 16.32
C ASP A 57 1.08 -13.30 14.79
N ASN A 58 0.35 -12.42 14.12
CA ASN A 58 0.01 -12.61 12.71
C ASN A 58 0.73 -11.64 11.78
N TRP A 59 0.66 -10.33 12.08
CA TRP A 59 1.23 -9.32 11.20
C TRP A 59 2.76 -9.36 11.22
N ALA A 60 3.38 -9.43 12.40
CA ALA A 60 4.83 -9.51 12.54
C ALA A 60 5.36 -10.84 11.99
N GLY A 61 4.73 -11.97 12.31
CA GLY A 61 5.13 -13.28 11.77
C GLY A 61 5.14 -13.35 10.24
N ALA A 62 4.15 -12.74 9.59
CA ALA A 62 4.14 -12.66 8.12
C ALA A 62 5.29 -11.78 7.58
N ARG A 63 5.65 -10.67 8.26
CA ARG A 63 6.76 -9.80 7.86
C ARG A 63 8.12 -10.43 8.10
N GLU A 64 8.26 -11.22 9.15
CA GLU A 64 9.47 -11.99 9.40
C GLU A 64 9.75 -12.97 8.25
N LEU A 65 8.74 -13.73 7.82
CA LEU A 65 8.88 -14.60 6.65
C LEU A 65 9.17 -13.83 5.36
N ALA A 66 8.58 -12.65 5.18
CA ALA A 66 8.85 -11.79 4.03
C ALA A 66 10.29 -11.22 4.06
N HIS A 67 10.81 -10.92 5.26
CA HIS A 67 12.19 -10.51 5.49
C HIS A 67 13.17 -11.63 5.13
N ASP A 68 12.92 -12.85 5.59
CA ASP A 68 13.75 -14.03 5.30
C ASP A 68 13.79 -14.35 3.79
N ARG A 69 12.73 -14.00 3.06
CA ARG A 69 12.65 -14.11 1.58
C ARG A 69 13.22 -12.90 0.84
N GLY A 70 13.74 -11.90 1.55
CA GLY A 70 14.33 -10.68 0.97
C GLY A 70 13.35 -9.67 0.38
N ALA A 71 12.04 -9.83 0.62
CA ALA A 71 11.01 -8.91 0.15
C ALA A 71 10.83 -7.70 1.08
N VAL A 72 11.06 -7.88 2.37
CA VAL A 72 10.97 -6.86 3.41
C VAL A 72 12.36 -6.64 4.02
N ILE A 73 12.78 -5.37 4.16
CA ILE A 73 14.04 -5.00 4.81
C ILE A 73 13.85 -4.93 6.32
N THR A 74 12.79 -4.26 6.74
CA THR A 74 12.42 -4.12 8.16
C THR A 74 10.93 -3.84 8.30
N TYR A 75 10.43 -4.02 9.51
CA TYR A 75 9.05 -3.68 9.85
C TYR A 75 8.96 -3.21 11.30
N ARG A 76 7.98 -2.36 11.61
CA ARG A 76 7.77 -1.82 12.95
C ARG A 76 6.29 -1.64 13.23
N ALA A 77 5.90 -1.96 14.46
CA ALA A 77 4.65 -1.54 15.04
C ALA A 77 4.96 -0.56 16.18
N LEU A 78 4.33 0.60 16.17
CA LEU A 78 4.45 1.62 17.20
C LEU A 78 3.07 1.86 17.78
N ALA A 79 2.96 1.88 19.10
CA ALA A 79 1.71 2.18 19.78
C ALA A 79 1.90 3.40 20.70
N ALA A 80 0.85 4.20 20.81
CA ALA A 80 0.73 5.28 21.77
C ALA A 80 -0.52 5.05 22.62
N ASP A 81 -0.62 5.72 23.75
CA ASP A 81 -1.86 5.71 24.52
C ASP A 81 -3.02 6.19 23.65
N PRO A 82 -4.18 5.51 23.70
CA PRO A 82 -5.35 5.90 22.94
C PRO A 82 -5.73 7.36 23.20
N ASP A 83 -5.87 8.12 22.14
CA ASP A 83 -6.18 9.54 22.19
C ASP A 83 -7.16 9.89 21.07
N SER A 84 -8.38 10.23 21.45
CA SER A 84 -9.45 10.55 20.52
C SER A 84 -9.18 11.81 19.68
N GLU A 85 -8.38 12.75 20.18
CA GLU A 85 -8.05 13.97 19.44
C GLU A 85 -7.02 13.70 18.34
N ARG A 86 -6.06 12.79 18.61
CA ARG A 86 -5.07 12.38 17.62
C ARG A 86 -5.71 11.58 16.47
N GLY A 87 -6.75 10.83 16.77
CA GLY A 87 -7.48 10.06 15.78
C GLY A 87 -6.82 8.73 15.38
N TRP A 88 -5.62 8.40 15.86
CA TRP A 88 -4.93 7.13 15.70
C TRP A 88 -4.05 6.86 16.93
N ASP A 89 -3.74 5.61 17.20
CA ASP A 89 -2.94 5.16 18.34
C ASP A 89 -1.95 4.05 17.98
N VAL A 90 -2.05 3.46 16.79
CA VAL A 90 -1.07 2.48 16.30
C VAL A 90 -0.59 2.84 14.90
N ILE A 91 0.71 2.68 14.68
CA ILE A 91 1.35 2.82 13.36
C ILE A 91 1.99 1.49 13.01
N LEU A 92 1.63 0.92 11.86
CA LEU A 92 2.32 -0.22 11.28
C LEU A 92 3.16 0.27 10.10
N MET A 93 4.42 -0.13 10.06
CA MET A 93 5.37 0.27 9.04
C MET A 93 6.06 -0.96 8.47
N THR A 94 6.16 -1.04 7.15
CA THR A 94 6.90 -2.10 6.44
C THR A 94 7.79 -1.47 5.39
N GLU A 95 9.08 -1.75 5.43
CA GLU A 95 10.04 -1.34 4.42
C GLU A 95 10.28 -2.46 3.42
N TYR A 96 9.95 -2.22 2.17
CA TYR A 96 10.16 -3.13 1.07
C TYR A 96 11.49 -2.81 0.38
N ALA A 97 12.15 -3.85 -0.17
CA ALA A 97 13.44 -3.71 -0.83
C ALA A 97 13.45 -2.66 -1.94
N ASP A 98 12.37 -2.56 -2.68
CA ASP A 98 12.17 -1.58 -3.75
C ASP A 98 10.68 -1.42 -4.09
N SER A 99 10.39 -0.52 -5.02
CA SER A 99 9.03 -0.27 -5.49
C SER A 99 8.41 -1.40 -6.31
N ALA A 100 9.22 -2.24 -6.96
CA ALA A 100 8.73 -3.40 -7.70
C ALA A 100 8.26 -4.49 -6.71
N THR A 101 9.02 -4.70 -5.65
CA THR A 101 8.65 -5.60 -4.54
C THR A 101 7.36 -5.11 -3.86
N TRP A 102 7.27 -3.80 -3.55
CA TRP A 102 6.06 -3.24 -2.99
C TRP A 102 4.84 -3.39 -3.92
N ALA A 103 5.00 -3.23 -5.22
CA ALA A 103 3.92 -3.41 -6.19
C ALA A 103 3.38 -4.86 -6.20
N ARG A 104 4.21 -5.84 -5.88
CA ARG A 104 3.87 -7.25 -5.79
C ARG A 104 3.53 -7.72 -4.37
N ARG A 105 3.41 -6.82 -3.41
CA ARG A 105 3.23 -7.17 -1.99
C ARG A 105 2.05 -8.10 -1.72
N GLU A 106 0.94 -7.92 -2.45
CA GLU A 106 -0.26 -8.77 -2.29
C GLU A 106 0.04 -10.22 -2.66
N GLU A 107 0.67 -10.45 -3.81
CA GLU A 107 1.12 -11.77 -4.26
C GLU A 107 2.10 -12.40 -3.25
N ILE A 108 3.10 -11.62 -2.79
CA ILE A 108 4.09 -12.08 -1.82
C ILE A 108 3.43 -12.52 -0.50
N PHE A 109 2.49 -11.75 0.03
CA PHE A 109 1.80 -12.11 1.25
C PHE A 109 0.78 -13.24 1.07
N GLU A 110 0.14 -13.37 -0.09
CA GLU A 110 -0.68 -14.53 -0.41
C GLU A 110 0.14 -15.83 -0.37
N GLU A 111 1.35 -15.82 -0.96
CA GLU A 111 2.28 -16.95 -0.90
C GLU A 111 2.73 -17.26 0.54
N ILE A 112 3.00 -16.23 1.35
CA ILE A 112 3.37 -16.38 2.76
C ILE A 112 2.22 -16.98 3.56
N PHE A 113 1.00 -16.51 3.38
CA PHE A 113 -0.17 -17.00 4.10
C PHE A 113 -0.55 -18.45 3.70
N ALA A 114 -0.14 -18.88 2.52
CA ALA A 114 -0.31 -20.26 2.05
C ALA A 114 0.86 -21.18 2.46
N ALA A 115 1.96 -20.63 2.93
CA ALA A 115 3.15 -21.39 3.29
C ALA A 115 2.95 -22.16 4.62
N PRO A 116 3.46 -23.41 4.72
CA PRO A 116 3.31 -24.23 5.94
C PRO A 116 4.05 -23.64 7.16
N GLU A 117 5.02 -22.77 6.94
CA GLU A 117 5.77 -22.08 7.99
C GLU A 117 4.96 -20.97 8.67
N PHE A 118 3.94 -20.45 7.97
CA PHE A 118 3.08 -19.41 8.52
C PHE A 118 1.95 -20.03 9.36
N VAL A 119 2.06 -19.89 10.67
CA VAL A 119 1.01 -20.34 11.60
C VAL A 119 0.12 -19.16 11.93
N ARG A 120 -1.10 -19.16 11.37
CA ARG A 120 -2.09 -18.14 11.71
C ARG A 120 -2.69 -18.40 13.08
N VAL A 121 -2.52 -17.46 13.99
CA VAL A 121 -3.20 -17.44 15.28
C VAL A 121 -4.56 -16.74 15.11
N GLN A 122 -5.64 -17.42 15.49
CA GLN A 122 -6.98 -16.83 15.44
C GLN A 122 -7.15 -15.87 16.62
N PRO A 123 -7.38 -14.56 16.40
CA PRO A 123 -7.69 -13.65 17.49
C PRO A 123 -9.05 -13.99 18.10
N ALA A 124 -9.28 -13.61 19.35
CA ALA A 124 -10.55 -13.81 20.02
C ALA A 124 -11.68 -13.04 19.35
N SER A 125 -11.37 -11.85 18.84
CA SER A 125 -12.32 -10.99 18.12
C SER A 125 -11.90 -10.80 16.67
N PRO A 126 -12.85 -10.62 15.72
CA PRO A 126 -12.53 -10.23 14.34
C PRO A 126 -11.79 -8.89 14.30
N SER A 127 -10.85 -8.74 13.37
CA SER A 127 -10.04 -7.51 13.25
C SER A 127 -10.89 -6.24 13.10
N SER A 128 -12.09 -6.33 12.52
CA SER A 128 -13.03 -5.21 12.38
C SER A 128 -13.62 -4.75 13.72
N GLU A 129 -13.60 -5.61 14.73
CA GLU A 129 -14.05 -5.30 16.09
C GLU A 129 -12.91 -4.79 16.99
N LEU A 130 -11.68 -4.87 16.51
CA LEU A 130 -10.50 -4.42 17.25
C LEU A 130 -10.05 -3.01 16.82
N ARG A 131 -10.26 -2.65 15.54
CA ARG A 131 -9.65 -1.44 14.98
C ARG A 131 -10.37 -0.88 13.76
N GLU A 132 -10.03 0.38 13.45
CA GLU A 132 -10.31 1.05 12.18
C GLU A 132 -9.00 1.48 11.50
N PHE A 133 -8.94 1.39 10.17
CA PHE A 133 -7.89 2.06 9.41
C PHE A 133 -8.23 3.55 9.25
N VAL A 134 -7.39 4.41 9.80
CA VAL A 134 -7.50 5.86 9.61
C VAL A 134 -6.93 6.23 8.24
N THR A 135 -5.74 5.69 7.93
CA THR A 135 -5.09 5.88 6.64
C THR A 135 -4.34 4.60 6.29
N PRO A 136 -4.88 3.76 5.39
CA PRO A 136 -4.22 2.53 4.99
C PRO A 136 -3.15 2.76 3.93
N GLY A 137 -2.01 2.10 4.06
CA GLY A 137 -1.04 1.89 2.99
C GLY A 137 -0.43 3.14 2.38
N VAL A 138 -0.18 4.20 3.17
CA VAL A 138 0.56 5.37 2.65
C VAL A 138 1.97 4.95 2.27
N VAL A 139 2.31 5.20 1.00
CA VAL A 139 3.65 4.92 0.49
C VAL A 139 4.56 6.11 0.76
N MET A 140 5.66 5.85 1.47
CA MET A 140 6.67 6.86 1.81
C MET A 140 8.04 6.42 1.30
N ARG A 141 8.91 7.40 1.05
CA ARG A 141 10.31 7.19 0.68
C ARG A 141 11.19 7.97 1.65
N GLY A 142 12.34 7.40 1.97
CA GLY A 142 13.36 8.13 2.70
C GLY A 142 13.83 9.36 1.90
N VAL A 143 13.88 10.52 2.54
CA VAL A 143 14.42 11.76 1.94
C VAL A 143 15.75 12.16 2.57
N ILE A 144 16.10 11.56 3.69
CA ILE A 144 17.37 11.74 4.41
C ILE A 144 17.74 10.40 5.04
N ASP A 145 18.87 9.85 4.63
CA ASP A 145 19.46 8.69 5.28
C ASP A 145 20.49 9.20 6.31
N GLY A 146 20.13 9.10 7.58
CA GLY A 146 21.09 9.31 8.67
C GLY A 146 21.83 8.01 8.91
N GLU A 147 23.16 8.00 8.80
CA GLU A 147 23.95 6.90 9.35
C GLU A 147 23.72 6.85 10.86
N ALA A 148 23.30 5.69 11.37
CA ALA A 148 23.32 5.46 12.82
C ALA A 148 24.77 5.47 13.30
N PRO A 149 25.06 6.17 14.42
CA PRO A 149 26.42 6.22 14.99
C PRO A 149 26.92 4.86 15.48
#